data_866cf6722bb92795dd29777d0caeea39
#
_entry.id   866cf6722bb92795dd29777d0caeea39
#
_cell.length_a   1.000
_cell.length_b   1.000
_cell.length_c   1.000
_cell.angle_alpha   90.00
_cell.angle_beta   90.00
_cell.angle_gamma   90.00
#
_symmetry.space_group_name_H-M   'P 1'
#
loop_
_entity.id
_entity.type
_entity.pdbx_description
1 polymer ?
#
loop_
_entity_poly.entity_id
_entity_poly.type
_entity_poly.pdbx_seq_one_letter_code
_entity_poly.pdbx_strand_id
1 'polypeptide(L)'
;MHFLIAFVEKATKYSLLLFIVLVGCSNLLEEVDLEDLSAEEIYAKAEKSFVSGDNIKAAELFLEIERIYPYSSLAKRALLRNAIALHKEKDYDSSRASAEKFINFYPADKDVPHAHYIIAIGYYDQIDEIGRDQDITYEALKAFRTIIERYPNSDYAKSSALKVELAFDHLAAKQMEIGRYYLQKSHYIAAINRFRIVIEEFPTTSHTPEALHRLVESYLSLGLKKE
;
A
#
# COMPACT_ATOMS: atom_id res chain seq x y z
N MET A 1 -66.00 23.70 -25.91
CA MET A 1 -65.33 24.62 -24.97
C MET A 1 -65.03 23.99 -23.60
N HIS A 2 -65.93 23.17 -23.04
CA HIS A 2 -65.70 22.48 -21.75
C HIS A 2 -64.55 21.44 -21.75
N PHE A 3 -64.24 20.80 -22.89
CA PHE A 3 -63.23 19.75 -22.94
C PHE A 3 -61.77 20.32 -22.91
N LEU A 4 -61.58 21.52 -23.42
CA LEU A 4 -60.27 22.21 -23.40
C LEU A 4 -59.94 22.73 -21.99
N ILE A 5 -60.90 23.18 -21.24
CA ILE A 5 -60.72 23.68 -19.86
C ILE A 5 -60.34 22.53 -18.92
N ALA A 6 -60.98 21.39 -19.04
CA ALA A 6 -60.65 20.20 -18.23
C ALA A 6 -59.27 19.62 -18.53
N PHE A 7 -58.78 19.76 -19.77
CA PHE A 7 -57.45 19.30 -20.16
C PHE A 7 -56.37 20.23 -19.61
N VAL A 8 -56.58 21.53 -19.65
CA VAL A 8 -55.65 22.55 -19.12
C VAL A 8 -55.55 22.43 -17.57
N GLU A 9 -56.67 22.20 -16.86
CA GLU A 9 -56.67 22.00 -15.40
C GLU A 9 -55.94 20.72 -14.96
N LYS A 10 -56.06 19.65 -15.72
CA LYS A 10 -55.28 18.42 -15.48
C LYS A 10 -53.77 18.64 -15.76
N ALA A 11 -53.43 19.30 -16.86
CA ALA A 11 -52.03 19.58 -17.23
C ALA A 11 -51.35 20.48 -16.19
N THR A 12 -52.03 21.49 -15.65
CA THR A 12 -51.47 22.33 -14.59
C THR A 12 -51.29 21.61 -13.27
N LYS A 13 -52.19 20.70 -12.90
CA LYS A 13 -52.03 19.87 -11.69
C LYS A 13 -50.84 18.92 -11.78
N TYR A 14 -50.59 18.28 -12.94
CA TYR A 14 -49.46 17.41 -13.14
C TYR A 14 -48.16 18.20 -13.26
N SER A 15 -48.17 19.38 -13.85
CA SER A 15 -47.01 20.29 -13.90
C SER A 15 -46.62 20.78 -12.51
N LEU A 16 -47.59 21.10 -11.64
CA LEU A 16 -47.33 21.52 -10.26
C LEU A 16 -46.79 20.37 -9.41
N LEU A 17 -47.27 19.10 -9.62
CA LEU A 17 -46.76 17.92 -8.97
C LEU A 17 -45.34 17.58 -9.39
N LEU A 18 -45.02 17.75 -10.68
CA LEU A 18 -43.67 17.54 -11.23
C LEU A 18 -42.68 18.57 -10.65
N PHE A 19 -43.13 19.83 -10.45
CA PHE A 19 -42.29 20.88 -9.88
C PHE A 19 -41.97 20.62 -8.38
N ILE A 20 -42.92 20.07 -7.61
CA ILE A 20 -42.70 19.70 -6.21
C ILE A 20 -41.72 18.53 -6.08
N VAL A 21 -41.70 17.56 -7.00
CA VAL A 21 -40.76 16.44 -7.00
C VAL A 21 -39.33 16.91 -7.37
N LEU A 22 -39.20 17.93 -8.21
CA LEU A 22 -37.90 18.51 -8.59
C LEU A 22 -37.27 19.40 -7.51
N VAL A 23 -38.07 19.99 -6.63
CA VAL A 23 -37.58 20.80 -5.49
C VAL A 23 -37.22 19.93 -4.27
N GLY A 24 -37.69 18.68 -4.21
CA GLY A 24 -37.48 17.76 -3.08
C GLY A 24 -36.11 17.08 -3.02
N CYS A 25 -35.23 17.23 -3.99
CA CYS A 25 -33.91 16.61 -4.03
C CYS A 25 -32.70 17.52 -3.83
N SER A 26 -32.92 18.78 -3.49
CA SER A 26 -31.85 19.60 -2.94
C SER A 26 -31.81 19.42 -1.41
N ASN A 27 -31.36 18.28 -0.94
CA ASN A 27 -30.68 18.26 0.35
C ASN A 27 -29.44 19.14 0.15
N LEU A 28 -29.60 20.42 0.43
CA LEU A 28 -28.48 21.26 0.85
C LEU A 28 -27.98 20.64 2.16
N LEU A 29 -27.11 19.65 2.03
CA LEU A 29 -26.08 19.40 3.05
C LEU A 29 -25.34 20.73 3.06
N GLU A 30 -25.60 21.59 4.05
CA GLU A 30 -24.69 22.67 4.40
C GLU A 30 -23.32 22.01 4.53
N GLU A 31 -22.48 22.24 3.53
CA GLU A 31 -21.08 21.83 3.58
C GLU A 31 -20.48 22.73 4.65
N VAL A 32 -20.51 22.25 5.90
CA VAL A 32 -19.93 22.93 7.05
C VAL A 32 -18.46 23.12 6.72
N ASP A 33 -18.04 24.39 6.63
CA ASP A 33 -16.65 24.72 6.34
C ASP A 33 -15.78 24.05 7.42
N LEU A 34 -14.76 23.32 6.98
CA LEU A 34 -13.86 22.63 7.91
C LEU A 34 -13.11 23.61 8.82
N GLU A 35 -12.97 24.85 8.40
CA GLU A 35 -12.32 25.92 9.20
C GLU A 35 -13.19 26.36 10.39
N ASP A 36 -14.51 26.12 10.35
CA ASP A 36 -15.43 26.38 11.45
C ASP A 36 -15.45 25.25 12.50
N LEU A 37 -14.82 24.11 12.21
CA LEU A 37 -14.80 22.94 13.09
C LEU A 37 -13.50 22.87 13.89
N SER A 38 -13.59 22.39 15.12
CA SER A 38 -12.41 22.06 15.93
C SER A 38 -11.62 20.86 15.36
N ALA A 39 -10.35 20.74 15.74
CA ALA A 39 -9.53 19.59 15.35
C ALA A 39 -10.14 18.25 15.78
N GLU A 40 -10.82 18.22 16.93
CA GLU A 40 -11.52 17.06 17.49
C GLU A 40 -12.71 16.65 16.63
N GLU A 41 -13.48 17.63 16.14
CA GLU A 41 -14.65 17.38 15.29
C GLU A 41 -14.23 16.87 13.91
N ILE A 42 -13.20 17.46 13.29
CA ILE A 42 -12.64 16.98 12.02
C ILE A 42 -12.08 15.57 12.20
N TYR A 43 -11.34 15.32 13.29
CA TYR A 43 -10.77 14.01 13.58
C TYR A 43 -11.87 12.94 13.75
N ALA A 44 -12.94 13.26 14.46
CA ALA A 44 -14.09 12.36 14.63
C ALA A 44 -14.80 12.05 13.30
N LYS A 45 -14.94 13.06 12.42
CA LYS A 45 -15.49 12.86 11.05
C LYS A 45 -14.56 11.96 10.22
N ALA A 46 -13.24 12.19 10.29
CA ALA A 46 -12.25 11.38 9.59
C ALA A 46 -12.27 9.91 10.05
N GLU A 47 -12.28 9.68 11.37
CA GLU A 47 -12.40 8.32 11.92
C GLU A 47 -13.71 7.63 11.52
N LYS A 48 -14.82 8.37 11.49
CA LYS A 48 -16.10 7.83 11.01
C LYS A 48 -16.02 7.38 9.56
N SER A 49 -15.43 8.20 8.66
CA SER A 49 -15.21 7.85 7.27
C SER A 49 -14.28 6.63 7.15
N PHE A 50 -13.21 6.59 7.94
CA PHE A 50 -12.26 5.48 7.95
C PHE A 50 -12.91 4.15 8.36
N VAL A 51 -13.75 4.18 9.41
CA VAL A 51 -14.48 2.99 9.90
C VAL A 51 -15.55 2.53 8.91
N SER A 52 -16.18 3.47 8.20
CA SER A 52 -17.17 3.14 7.15
C SER A 52 -16.54 2.61 5.85
N GLY A 53 -15.20 2.66 5.73
CA GLY A 53 -14.48 2.20 4.54
C GLY A 53 -14.28 3.28 3.46
N ASP A 54 -14.74 4.52 3.71
CA ASP A 54 -14.48 5.67 2.83
C ASP A 54 -13.08 6.24 3.17
N ASN A 55 -12.06 5.50 2.76
CA ASN A 55 -10.68 5.82 3.13
C ASN A 55 -10.15 7.05 2.39
N ILE A 56 -10.64 7.35 1.18
CA ILE A 56 -10.28 8.56 0.44
C ILE A 56 -10.70 9.79 1.24
N LYS A 57 -11.96 9.87 1.60
CA LYS A 57 -12.50 10.97 2.42
C LYS A 57 -11.85 11.04 3.79
N ALA A 58 -11.56 9.89 4.39
CA ALA A 58 -10.84 9.85 5.67
C ALA A 58 -9.44 10.45 5.53
N ALA A 59 -8.71 10.09 4.48
CA ALA A 59 -7.37 10.63 4.20
C ALA A 59 -7.39 12.14 4.00
N GLU A 60 -8.35 12.65 3.22
CA GLU A 60 -8.54 14.09 3.02
C GLU A 60 -8.78 14.81 4.35
N LEU A 61 -9.73 14.34 5.16
CA LEU A 61 -10.05 14.93 6.44
C LEU A 61 -8.90 14.88 7.44
N PHE A 62 -8.12 13.79 7.48
CA PHE A 62 -6.94 13.71 8.32
C PHE A 62 -5.85 14.72 7.88
N LEU A 63 -5.69 14.94 6.58
CA LEU A 63 -4.74 15.91 6.05
C LEU A 63 -5.15 17.35 6.37
N GLU A 64 -6.45 17.65 6.35
CA GLU A 64 -6.98 18.97 6.70
C GLU A 64 -6.70 19.34 8.16
N ILE A 65 -6.67 18.38 9.08
CA ILE A 65 -6.28 18.65 10.49
C ILE A 65 -4.84 19.17 10.56
N GLU A 66 -3.93 18.62 9.78
CA GLU A 66 -2.55 19.09 9.75
C GLU A 66 -2.44 20.49 9.12
N ARG A 67 -3.27 20.77 8.11
CA ARG A 67 -3.31 22.07 7.44
C ARG A 67 -3.87 23.18 8.35
N ILE A 68 -5.00 22.93 9.01
CA ILE A 68 -5.74 23.94 9.78
C ILE A 68 -5.16 24.07 11.20
N TYR A 69 -4.79 22.94 11.82
CA TYR A 69 -4.35 22.84 13.22
C TYR A 69 -2.97 22.19 13.37
N PRO A 70 -1.90 22.71 12.73
CA PRO A 70 -0.60 22.04 12.67
C PRO A 70 0.06 21.83 14.05
N TYR A 71 -0.32 22.65 15.04
CA TYR A 71 0.20 22.57 16.42
C TYR A 71 -0.67 21.73 17.36
N SER A 72 -1.77 21.19 16.89
CA SER A 72 -2.64 20.30 17.68
C SER A 72 -1.95 18.96 17.93
N SER A 73 -2.18 18.39 19.11
CA SER A 73 -1.77 17.01 19.40
C SER A 73 -2.42 15.98 18.45
N LEU A 74 -3.55 16.34 17.83
CA LEU A 74 -4.24 15.52 16.84
C LEU A 74 -3.59 15.57 15.46
N ALA A 75 -2.90 16.65 15.08
CA ALA A 75 -2.23 16.78 13.79
C ALA A 75 -1.23 15.63 13.56
N LYS A 76 -0.43 15.33 14.58
CA LYS A 76 0.51 14.20 14.56
C LYS A 76 -0.21 12.85 14.30
N ARG A 77 -1.26 12.59 15.05
CA ARG A 77 -2.05 11.35 14.90
C ARG A 77 -2.76 11.29 13.55
N ALA A 78 -3.30 12.41 13.10
CA ALA A 78 -3.98 12.55 11.83
C ALA A 78 -3.04 12.24 10.66
N LEU A 79 -1.78 12.73 10.71
CA LEU A 79 -0.80 12.47 9.66
C LEU A 79 -0.49 10.97 9.51
N LEU A 80 -0.34 10.25 10.63
CA LEU A 80 -0.15 8.80 10.59
C LEU A 80 -1.40 8.05 10.12
N ARG A 81 -2.60 8.52 10.53
CA ARG A 81 -3.88 7.98 10.08
C ARG A 81 -4.12 8.22 8.58
N ASN A 82 -3.72 9.38 8.07
CA ASN A 82 -3.73 9.69 6.64
C ASN A 82 -2.90 8.66 5.85
N ALA A 83 -1.66 8.39 6.29
CA ALA A 83 -0.82 7.38 5.66
C ALA A 83 -1.48 5.99 5.63
N ILE A 84 -2.14 5.58 6.73
CA ILE A 84 -2.85 4.29 6.81
C ILE A 84 -4.07 4.27 5.88
N ALA A 85 -4.82 5.36 5.79
CA ALA A 85 -6.01 5.45 4.93
C ALA A 85 -5.62 5.35 3.45
N LEU A 86 -4.58 6.08 3.03
CA LEU A 86 -4.04 6.01 1.67
C LEU A 86 -3.51 4.62 1.32
N HIS A 87 -2.84 3.95 2.26
CA HIS A 87 -2.38 2.58 2.06
C HIS A 87 -3.55 1.61 1.79
N LYS A 88 -4.66 1.75 2.51
CA LYS A 88 -5.87 0.94 2.29
C LYS A 88 -6.49 1.15 0.91
N GLU A 89 -6.38 2.35 0.35
CA GLU A 89 -6.78 2.68 -1.03
C GLU A 89 -5.75 2.25 -2.07
N LYS A 90 -4.64 1.63 -1.65
CA LYS A 90 -3.52 1.24 -2.51
C LYS A 90 -2.80 2.43 -3.18
N ASP A 91 -3.02 3.64 -2.69
CA ASP A 91 -2.19 4.79 -3.02
C ASP A 91 -0.91 4.75 -2.17
N TYR A 92 -0.03 3.83 -2.56
CA TYR A 92 1.17 3.53 -1.80
C TYR A 92 2.17 4.69 -1.82
N ASP A 93 2.22 5.46 -2.91
CA ASP A 93 3.14 6.59 -3.03
C ASP A 93 2.76 7.71 -2.07
N SER A 94 1.50 8.13 -2.06
CA SER A 94 0.99 9.14 -1.14
C SER A 94 1.06 8.66 0.32
N SER A 95 0.79 7.38 0.57
CA SER A 95 0.92 6.76 1.89
C SER A 95 2.35 6.87 2.43
N ARG A 96 3.35 6.52 1.61
CA ARG A 96 4.77 6.64 1.98
C ARG A 96 5.16 8.09 2.24
N ALA A 97 4.75 9.01 1.36
CA ALA A 97 5.04 10.44 1.53
C ALA A 97 4.49 10.98 2.87
N SER A 98 3.28 10.60 3.25
CA SER A 98 2.69 10.98 4.54
C SER A 98 3.43 10.38 5.74
N ALA A 99 3.86 9.11 5.64
CA ALA A 99 4.65 8.46 6.67
C ALA A 99 6.05 9.08 6.80
N GLU A 100 6.70 9.43 5.70
CA GLU A 100 7.99 10.16 5.69
C GLU A 100 7.84 11.56 6.31
N LYS A 101 6.77 12.27 5.98
CA LYS A 101 6.43 13.56 6.59
C LYS A 101 6.29 13.43 8.12
N PHE A 102 5.63 12.36 8.59
CA PHE A 102 5.52 12.07 10.03
C PHE A 102 6.91 11.90 10.68
N ILE A 103 7.79 11.08 10.08
CA ILE A 103 9.13 10.83 10.60
C ILE A 103 9.95 12.12 10.65
N ASN A 104 9.84 12.95 9.61
CA ASN A 104 10.59 14.21 9.52
C ASN A 104 10.13 15.24 10.56
N PHE A 105 8.84 15.32 10.83
CA PHE A 105 8.30 16.29 11.78
C PHE A 105 8.38 15.81 13.23
N TYR A 106 8.32 14.49 13.46
CA TYR A 106 8.25 13.90 14.80
C TYR A 106 9.29 12.77 14.99
N PRO A 107 10.61 13.03 14.75
CA PRO A 107 11.61 11.97 14.69
C PRO A 107 11.84 11.23 16.02
N ALA A 108 11.45 11.82 17.15
CA ALA A 108 11.56 11.22 18.48
C ALA A 108 10.23 10.62 18.99
N ASP A 109 9.19 10.56 18.14
CA ASP A 109 7.91 10.02 18.56
C ASP A 109 7.95 8.48 18.67
N LYS A 110 7.18 7.94 19.62
CA LYS A 110 7.05 6.51 19.85
C LYS A 110 6.48 5.75 18.63
N ASP A 111 5.72 6.43 17.76
CA ASP A 111 5.07 5.86 16.61
C ASP A 111 5.95 5.93 15.33
N VAL A 112 7.21 6.40 15.42
CA VAL A 112 8.17 6.42 14.31
C VAL A 112 8.42 5.00 13.74
N PRO A 113 8.57 3.93 14.55
CA PRO A 113 8.68 2.58 14.02
C PRO A 113 7.45 2.16 13.19
N HIS A 114 6.25 2.61 13.57
CA HIS A 114 5.03 2.39 12.80
C HIS A 114 5.08 3.11 11.45
N ALA A 115 5.49 4.37 11.43
CA ALA A 115 5.64 5.13 10.18
C ALA A 115 6.65 4.45 9.22
N HIS A 116 7.80 4.01 9.71
CA HIS A 116 8.74 3.22 8.92
C HIS A 116 8.12 1.91 8.40
N TYR A 117 7.28 1.26 9.21
CA TYR A 117 6.59 0.05 8.79
C TYR A 117 5.58 0.32 7.67
N ILE A 118 4.84 1.45 7.71
CA ILE A 118 3.94 1.87 6.62
C ILE A 118 4.72 2.07 5.31
N ILE A 119 5.90 2.68 5.37
CA ILE A 119 6.77 2.84 4.21
C ILE A 119 7.18 1.48 3.64
N ALA A 120 7.64 0.58 4.51
CA ALA A 120 8.12 -0.74 4.11
C ALA A 120 7.00 -1.61 3.51
N ILE A 121 5.81 -1.63 4.14
CA ILE A 121 4.67 -2.39 3.64
C ILE A 121 4.12 -1.78 2.34
N GLY A 122 4.22 -0.46 2.17
CA GLY A 122 3.84 0.22 0.94
C GLY A 122 4.69 -0.18 -0.26
N TYR A 123 5.97 -0.52 -0.09
CA TYR A 123 6.76 -1.16 -1.13
C TYR A 123 6.42 -2.63 -1.28
N TYR A 124 6.28 -3.35 -0.15
CA TYR A 124 6.04 -4.79 -0.15
C TYR A 124 4.73 -5.18 -0.86
N ASP A 125 3.66 -4.44 -0.63
CA ASP A 125 2.35 -4.73 -1.22
C ASP A 125 2.28 -4.38 -2.72
N GLN A 126 3.34 -3.76 -3.26
CA GLN A 126 3.54 -3.53 -4.70
C GLN A 126 4.39 -4.62 -5.37
N ILE A 127 4.91 -5.60 -4.61
CA ILE A 127 5.67 -6.71 -5.18
C ILE A 127 4.73 -7.51 -6.08
N ASP A 128 5.07 -7.53 -7.35
CA ASP A 128 4.30 -8.16 -8.41
C ASP A 128 4.77 -9.61 -8.66
N GLU A 129 4.28 -10.22 -9.73
CA GLU A 129 4.67 -11.57 -10.14
C GLU A 129 6.19 -11.72 -10.30
N ILE A 130 6.70 -12.92 -10.01
CA ILE A 130 8.13 -13.26 -10.05
C ILE A 130 8.81 -12.87 -11.38
N GLY A 131 8.04 -12.87 -12.47
CA GLY A 131 8.53 -12.52 -13.81
C GLY A 131 8.91 -11.06 -14.04
N ARG A 132 8.47 -10.14 -13.16
CA ARG A 132 8.65 -8.69 -13.31
C ARG A 132 9.93 -8.15 -12.67
N ASP A 133 10.09 -6.82 -12.77
CA ASP A 133 11.19 -6.09 -12.18
C ASP A 133 11.19 -6.23 -10.64
N GLN A 134 12.38 -6.38 -10.06
CA GLN A 134 12.56 -6.65 -8.64
C GLN A 134 13.00 -5.41 -7.84
N ASP A 135 13.10 -4.23 -8.45
CA ASP A 135 13.57 -3.01 -7.77
C ASP A 135 12.70 -2.69 -6.56
N ILE A 136 11.38 -2.82 -6.68
CA ILE A 136 10.44 -2.63 -5.56
C ILE A 136 10.70 -3.63 -4.42
N THR A 137 11.06 -4.88 -4.74
CA THR A 137 11.38 -5.88 -3.72
C THR A 137 12.64 -5.48 -2.94
N TYR A 138 13.65 -4.93 -3.61
CA TYR A 138 14.84 -4.42 -2.94
C TYR A 138 14.57 -3.20 -2.07
N GLU A 139 13.70 -2.27 -2.52
CA GLU A 139 13.29 -1.13 -1.69
C GLU A 139 12.49 -1.59 -0.45
N ALA A 140 11.61 -2.57 -0.59
CA ALA A 140 10.90 -3.18 0.54
C ALA A 140 11.89 -3.78 1.56
N LEU A 141 12.87 -4.57 1.08
CA LEU A 141 13.90 -5.18 1.94
C LEU A 141 14.71 -4.14 2.70
N LYS A 142 15.15 -3.08 2.02
CA LYS A 142 15.91 -1.98 2.62
C LYS A 142 15.10 -1.28 3.71
N ALA A 143 13.82 -1.01 3.43
CA ALA A 143 12.93 -0.36 4.40
C ALA A 143 12.67 -1.25 5.63
N PHE A 144 12.41 -2.55 5.44
CA PHE A 144 12.26 -3.49 6.57
C PHE A 144 13.53 -3.65 7.40
N ARG A 145 14.70 -3.73 6.77
CA ARG A 145 15.99 -3.78 7.48
C ARG A 145 16.21 -2.55 8.36
N THR A 146 15.85 -1.37 7.87
CA THR A 146 15.90 -0.13 8.66
C THR A 146 15.12 -0.25 9.96
N ILE A 147 13.95 -0.92 9.96
CA ILE A 147 13.14 -1.10 11.16
C ILE A 147 13.82 -2.09 12.11
N ILE A 148 14.31 -3.20 11.60
CA ILE A 148 14.98 -4.25 12.41
C ILE A 148 16.23 -3.68 13.09
N GLU A 149 17.02 -2.88 12.38
CA GLU A 149 18.26 -2.33 12.88
C GLU A 149 18.07 -1.17 13.86
N ARG A 150 17.13 -0.26 13.55
CA ARG A 150 16.92 0.96 14.36
C ARG A 150 15.97 0.75 15.54
N TYR A 151 15.01 -0.17 15.41
CA TYR A 151 13.94 -0.38 16.38
C TYR A 151 13.76 -1.86 16.75
N PRO A 152 14.83 -2.59 17.13
CA PRO A 152 14.82 -4.05 17.28
C PRO A 152 13.82 -4.57 18.32
N ASN A 153 13.45 -3.75 19.30
CA ASN A 153 12.51 -4.11 20.36
C ASN A 153 11.03 -3.82 20.02
N SER A 154 10.75 -3.26 18.83
CA SER A 154 9.38 -2.96 18.40
C SER A 154 8.69 -4.22 17.85
N ASP A 155 7.37 -4.28 17.97
CA ASP A 155 6.58 -5.35 17.32
C ASP A 155 6.67 -5.26 15.79
N TYR A 156 6.93 -4.07 15.26
CA TYR A 156 7.17 -3.84 13.84
C TYR A 156 8.47 -4.48 13.35
N ALA A 157 9.51 -4.56 14.19
CA ALA A 157 10.74 -5.28 13.82
C ALA A 157 10.50 -6.78 13.67
N LYS A 158 9.71 -7.39 14.56
CA LYS A 158 9.34 -8.81 14.46
C LYS A 158 8.54 -9.07 13.17
N SER A 159 7.54 -8.22 12.88
CA SER A 159 6.74 -8.33 11.65
C SER A 159 7.60 -8.12 10.41
N SER A 160 8.57 -7.19 10.46
CA SER A 160 9.51 -6.92 9.37
C SER A 160 10.42 -8.10 9.08
N ALA A 161 10.89 -8.82 10.10
CA ALA A 161 11.74 -10.00 9.91
C ALA A 161 11.04 -11.09 9.07
N LEU A 162 9.76 -11.35 9.35
CA LEU A 162 8.96 -12.29 8.54
C LEU A 162 8.79 -11.82 7.09
N LYS A 163 8.59 -10.51 6.89
CA LYS A 163 8.45 -9.93 5.55
C LYS A 163 9.76 -9.98 4.75
N VAL A 164 10.91 -9.82 5.42
CA VAL A 164 12.23 -9.98 4.80
C VAL A 164 12.42 -11.41 4.29
N GLU A 165 12.07 -12.44 5.08
CA GLU A 165 12.15 -13.83 4.65
C GLU A 165 11.29 -14.10 3.40
N LEU A 166 10.05 -13.60 3.38
CA LEU A 166 9.16 -13.74 2.22
C LEU A 166 9.69 -13.00 0.99
N ALA A 167 10.26 -11.81 1.16
CA ALA A 167 10.86 -11.07 0.05
C ALA A 167 12.11 -11.76 -0.50
N PHE A 168 12.93 -12.38 0.36
CA PHE A 168 14.06 -13.20 -0.09
C PHE A 168 13.60 -14.43 -0.87
N ASP A 169 12.55 -15.10 -0.41
CA ASP A 169 11.98 -16.25 -1.13
C ASP A 169 11.49 -15.84 -2.52
N HIS A 170 10.87 -14.66 -2.63
CA HIS A 170 10.44 -14.09 -3.92
C HIS A 170 11.62 -13.79 -4.86
N LEU A 171 12.72 -13.19 -4.36
CA LEU A 171 13.93 -12.94 -5.16
C LEU A 171 14.61 -14.24 -5.60
N ALA A 172 14.71 -15.21 -4.70
CA ALA A 172 15.24 -16.53 -5.02
C ALA A 172 14.41 -17.25 -6.10
N ALA A 173 13.08 -17.18 -5.99
CA ALA A 173 12.17 -17.73 -6.99
C ALA A 173 12.42 -17.16 -8.39
N LYS A 174 12.70 -15.85 -8.49
CA LYS A 174 13.06 -15.21 -9.77
C LYS A 174 14.34 -15.77 -10.36
N GLN A 175 15.40 -15.93 -9.55
CA GLN A 175 16.66 -16.52 -10.01
C GLN A 175 16.45 -17.98 -10.45
N MET A 176 15.64 -18.73 -9.72
CA MET A 176 15.28 -20.11 -10.08
C MET A 176 14.54 -20.19 -11.42
N GLU A 177 13.57 -19.31 -11.66
CA GLU A 177 12.85 -19.22 -12.92
C GLU A 177 13.79 -19.02 -14.10
N ILE A 178 14.68 -18.01 -13.99
CA ILE A 178 15.69 -17.71 -15.01
C ILE A 178 16.67 -18.88 -15.19
N GLY A 179 17.12 -19.48 -14.09
CA GLY A 179 18.03 -20.63 -14.10
C GLY A 179 17.42 -21.84 -14.82
N ARG A 180 16.17 -22.19 -14.49
CA ARG A 180 15.43 -23.27 -15.18
C ARG A 180 15.25 -22.99 -16.68
N TYR A 181 14.93 -21.75 -17.05
CA TYR A 181 14.84 -21.36 -18.46
C TYR A 181 16.16 -21.61 -19.22
N TYR A 182 17.30 -21.16 -18.66
CA TYR A 182 18.60 -21.40 -19.28
C TYR A 182 18.99 -22.88 -19.34
N LEU A 183 18.68 -23.64 -18.31
CA LEU A 183 18.92 -25.09 -18.28
C LEU A 183 18.15 -25.80 -19.39
N GLN A 184 16.86 -25.49 -19.57
CA GLN A 184 16.01 -26.02 -20.66
C GLN A 184 16.56 -25.68 -22.06
N LYS A 185 17.22 -24.53 -22.20
CA LYS A 185 17.86 -24.09 -23.45
C LYS A 185 19.30 -24.61 -23.61
N SER A 186 19.77 -25.49 -22.71
CA SER A 186 21.13 -26.03 -22.69
C SER A 186 22.22 -24.95 -22.55
N HIS A 187 21.87 -23.78 -22.01
CA HIS A 187 22.80 -22.71 -21.68
C HIS A 187 23.34 -22.91 -20.24
N TYR A 188 24.08 -24.01 -20.02
CA TYR A 188 24.45 -24.51 -18.69
C TYR A 188 25.24 -23.49 -17.86
N ILE A 189 26.19 -22.74 -18.47
CA ILE A 189 26.96 -21.71 -17.73
C ILE A 189 26.06 -20.60 -17.21
N ALA A 190 25.09 -20.16 -18.01
CA ALA A 190 24.12 -19.15 -17.57
C ALA A 190 23.20 -19.69 -16.46
N ALA A 191 22.77 -20.96 -16.57
CA ALA A 191 21.98 -21.63 -15.52
C ALA A 191 22.76 -21.75 -14.20
N ILE A 192 24.02 -22.19 -14.25
CA ILE A 192 24.94 -22.28 -13.11
C ILE A 192 25.00 -20.95 -12.37
N ASN A 193 25.22 -19.84 -13.07
CA ASN A 193 25.33 -18.53 -12.44
C ASN A 193 24.04 -18.16 -11.70
N ARG A 194 22.87 -18.48 -12.23
CA ARG A 194 21.59 -18.20 -11.57
C ARG A 194 21.37 -19.06 -10.34
N PHE A 195 21.63 -20.35 -10.41
CA PHE A 195 21.49 -21.24 -9.25
C PHE A 195 22.49 -20.91 -8.14
N ARG A 196 23.73 -20.49 -8.50
CA ARG A 196 24.72 -20.01 -7.53
C ARG A 196 24.22 -18.78 -6.76
N ILE A 197 23.61 -17.81 -7.43
CA ILE A 197 23.02 -16.62 -6.77
C ILE A 197 22.03 -17.08 -5.68
N VAL A 198 21.17 -18.07 -5.95
CA VAL A 198 20.23 -18.58 -4.94
C VAL A 198 20.95 -19.15 -3.73
N ILE A 199 22.01 -19.92 -3.96
CA ILE A 199 22.75 -20.59 -2.89
C ILE A 199 23.58 -19.58 -2.07
N GLU A 200 24.18 -18.60 -2.73
CA GLU A 200 25.11 -17.64 -2.12
C GLU A 200 24.37 -16.46 -1.45
N GLU A 201 23.33 -15.93 -2.11
CA GLU A 201 22.63 -14.72 -1.63
C GLU A 201 21.33 -15.01 -0.85
N PHE A 202 20.70 -16.18 -1.11
CA PHE A 202 19.41 -16.54 -0.52
C PHE A 202 19.42 -17.95 0.15
N PRO A 203 20.45 -18.28 0.95
CA PRO A 203 20.69 -19.65 1.45
C PRO A 203 19.58 -20.20 2.35
N THR A 204 18.77 -19.33 2.95
CA THR A 204 17.70 -19.72 3.89
C THR A 204 16.35 -19.92 3.23
N THR A 205 16.24 -19.71 1.93
CA THR A 205 14.97 -19.79 1.21
C THR A 205 14.56 -21.24 0.91
N SER A 206 13.27 -21.44 0.66
CA SER A 206 12.71 -22.73 0.25
C SER A 206 13.27 -23.24 -1.08
N HIS A 207 13.88 -22.38 -1.87
CA HIS A 207 14.45 -22.67 -3.19
C HIS A 207 15.85 -23.26 -3.16
N THR A 208 16.59 -23.12 -2.06
CA THR A 208 17.98 -23.57 -1.96
C THR A 208 18.20 -25.06 -2.24
N PRO A 209 17.36 -26.00 -1.77
CA PRO A 209 17.54 -27.42 -2.10
C PRO A 209 17.40 -27.71 -3.60
N GLU A 210 16.44 -27.10 -4.27
CA GLU A 210 16.30 -27.24 -5.73
C GLU A 210 17.46 -26.60 -6.46
N ALA A 211 17.94 -25.40 -6.03
CA ALA A 211 19.08 -24.72 -6.63
C ALA A 211 20.35 -25.58 -6.60
N LEU A 212 20.64 -26.25 -5.47
CA LEU A 212 21.74 -27.19 -5.35
C LEU A 212 21.61 -28.35 -6.34
N HIS A 213 20.43 -28.95 -6.42
CA HIS A 213 20.19 -30.05 -7.34
C HIS A 213 20.40 -29.63 -8.81
N ARG A 214 19.82 -28.50 -9.22
CA ARG A 214 19.93 -27.96 -10.58
C ARG A 214 21.36 -27.50 -10.92
N LEU A 215 22.09 -27.04 -9.93
CA LEU A 215 23.51 -26.68 -10.10
C LEU A 215 24.34 -27.91 -10.44
N VAL A 216 24.19 -29.01 -9.70
CA VAL A 216 24.86 -30.30 -9.99
C VAL A 216 24.46 -30.82 -11.37
N GLU A 217 23.17 -30.82 -11.72
CA GLU A 217 22.70 -31.21 -13.05
C GLU A 217 23.36 -30.40 -14.16
N SER A 218 23.51 -29.09 -13.96
CA SER A 218 24.14 -28.19 -14.95
C SER A 218 25.64 -28.47 -15.10
N TYR A 219 26.37 -28.73 -14.02
CA TYR A 219 27.81 -29.12 -14.07
C TYR A 219 28.02 -30.48 -14.76
N LEU A 220 27.18 -31.48 -14.46
CA LEU A 220 27.23 -32.77 -15.11
C LEU A 220 26.97 -32.67 -16.61
N SER A 221 26.05 -31.81 -17.01
CA SER A 221 25.74 -31.55 -18.44
C SER A 221 26.88 -30.90 -19.20
N LEU A 222 27.77 -30.18 -18.49
CA LEU A 222 29.06 -29.66 -19.05
C LEU A 222 30.20 -30.68 -19.02
N GLY A 223 29.99 -31.88 -18.45
CA GLY A 223 31.04 -32.86 -18.30
C GLY A 223 31.95 -32.65 -17.09
N LEU A 224 31.65 -31.68 -16.24
CA LEU A 224 32.43 -31.38 -15.02
C LEU A 224 31.95 -32.30 -13.87
N LYS A 225 32.78 -33.27 -13.49
CA LYS A 225 32.43 -34.30 -12.47
C LYS A 225 33.07 -34.06 -11.11
N LYS A 226 33.87 -33.02 -10.93
CA LYS A 226 34.65 -32.76 -9.71
C LYS A 226 34.43 -31.35 -9.12
N GLU A 227 33.50 -30.61 -9.62
CA GLU A 227 33.17 -29.26 -9.14
C GLU A 227 32.23 -29.26 -7.92
#